data_ba618db8c00898046f6381c20d8785a3
#
_entry.id   ba618db8c00898046f6381c20d8785a3
#
_cell.length_a   1.000
_cell.length_b   1.000
_cell.length_c   1.000
_cell.angle_alpha   90.00
_cell.angle_beta   90.00
_cell.angle_gamma   90.00
#
_symmetry.space_group_name_H-M   'P 1'
#
loop_
_entity.id
_entity.type
_entity.pdbx_description
1 polymer ?
#
loop_
_entity_poly.entity_id
_entity_poly.type
_entity_poly.pdbx_seq_one_letter_code
_entity_poly.pdbx_strand_id
1 'polypeptide(L)'
;MQTKENLSQTVKDVKVEIIKDVFKKENTANAEELLDAIEEGVRKFVRTTLEVHAKDEFLRYIGARPYERTEKRKDYRNGSLHKTLLTPFGLIEDVNIPRGRKGGFVPKVIERFKAFKTKIAKKL
;
A
#
# COMPACT_ATOMS: atom_id res chain seq x y z
N MET A 1 -4.32 14.67 11.17
CA MET A 1 -4.60 13.23 11.24
C MET A 1 -5.30 12.78 9.96
N GLN A 2 -4.89 11.64 9.43
CA GLN A 2 -5.63 11.07 8.33
C GLN A 2 -6.85 10.33 8.84
N THR A 3 -8.01 10.72 8.35
CA THR A 3 -9.26 10.01 8.58
C THR A 3 -9.44 8.96 7.48
N LYS A 4 -10.43 8.10 7.62
CA LYS A 4 -10.79 7.14 6.59
C LYS A 4 -11.13 7.83 5.27
N GLU A 5 -11.75 9.00 5.32
CA GLU A 5 -12.08 9.81 4.14
C GLU A 5 -10.82 10.33 3.44
N ASN A 6 -9.81 10.79 4.20
CA ASN A 6 -8.55 11.25 3.65
C ASN A 6 -7.76 10.12 2.98
N LEU A 7 -7.78 8.92 3.56
CA LEU A 7 -7.16 7.74 2.97
C LEU A 7 -7.83 7.38 1.64
N SER A 8 -9.16 7.39 1.61
CA SER A 8 -9.94 7.14 0.40
C SER A 8 -9.63 8.18 -0.68
N GLN A 9 -9.50 9.45 -0.31
CA GLN A 9 -9.17 10.53 -1.24
C GLN A 9 -7.77 10.33 -1.84
N THR A 10 -6.79 9.92 -1.04
CA THR A 10 -5.44 9.63 -1.52
C THR A 10 -5.44 8.55 -2.61
N VAL A 11 -6.21 7.48 -2.41
CA VAL A 11 -6.35 6.41 -3.42
C VAL A 11 -6.99 6.94 -4.69
N LYS A 12 -8.04 7.77 -4.58
CA LYS A 12 -8.70 8.38 -5.74
C LYS A 12 -7.75 9.28 -6.52
N ASP A 13 -6.93 10.08 -5.83
CA ASP A 13 -5.98 10.99 -6.47
C ASP A 13 -4.93 10.22 -7.27
N VAL A 14 -4.41 9.13 -6.72
CA VAL A 14 -3.45 8.26 -7.42
C VAL A 14 -4.09 7.61 -8.64
N LYS A 15 -5.33 7.16 -8.52
CA LYS A 15 -6.09 6.55 -9.63
C LYS A 15 -6.26 7.54 -10.79
N VAL A 16 -6.63 8.80 -10.49
CA VAL A 16 -6.78 9.84 -11.51
C VAL A 16 -5.46 10.12 -12.20
N GLU A 17 -4.37 10.22 -11.44
CA GLU A 17 -3.03 10.45 -11.96
C GLU A 17 -2.60 9.34 -12.92
N ILE A 18 -2.83 8.09 -12.55
CA ILE A 18 -2.54 6.92 -13.39
C ILE A 18 -3.31 6.98 -14.71
N ILE A 19 -4.59 7.29 -14.66
CA ILE A 19 -5.44 7.39 -15.84
C ILE A 19 -4.91 8.47 -16.79
N LYS A 20 -4.54 9.64 -16.27
CA LYS A 20 -3.98 10.73 -17.07
C LYS A 20 -2.68 10.31 -17.75
N ASP A 21 -1.81 9.61 -17.04
CA ASP A 21 -0.54 9.14 -17.58
C ASP A 21 -0.75 8.13 -18.71
N VAL A 22 -1.68 7.21 -18.54
CA VAL A 22 -2.02 6.20 -19.58
C VAL A 22 -2.58 6.89 -20.82
N PHE A 23 -3.51 7.82 -20.67
CA PHE A 23 -4.08 8.57 -21.81
C PHE A 23 -3.03 9.39 -22.54
N LYS A 24 -2.11 9.99 -21.83
CA LYS A 24 -1.01 10.75 -22.42
C LYS A 24 -0.13 9.84 -23.28
N LYS A 25 0.17 8.64 -22.80
CA LYS A 25 0.98 7.64 -23.51
C LYS A 25 0.27 7.10 -24.75
N GLU A 26 -1.03 6.90 -24.68
CA GLU A 26 -1.85 6.38 -25.77
C GLU A 26 -1.71 7.20 -27.06
N ASN A 27 -1.56 8.51 -26.94
CA ASN A 27 -1.46 9.40 -28.09
C ASN A 27 -0.09 9.41 -28.79
N THR A 28 0.98 8.96 -28.11
CA THR A 28 2.36 9.12 -28.59
C THR A 28 3.18 7.84 -28.56
N ALA A 29 2.69 6.79 -27.89
CA ALA A 29 3.44 5.57 -27.63
C ALA A 29 3.00 4.42 -28.53
N ASN A 30 3.92 3.48 -28.79
CA ASN A 30 3.56 2.21 -29.41
C ASN A 30 2.90 1.28 -28.36
N ALA A 31 2.41 0.11 -28.80
CA ALA A 31 1.71 -0.82 -27.92
C ALA A 31 2.54 -1.30 -26.74
N GLU A 32 3.84 -1.49 -26.94
CA GLU A 32 4.75 -1.93 -25.87
C GLU A 32 4.90 -0.88 -24.80
N GLU A 33 5.11 0.37 -25.18
CA GLU A 33 5.19 1.48 -24.23
C GLU A 33 3.88 1.71 -23.48
N LEU A 34 2.76 1.51 -24.15
CA LEU A 34 1.43 1.61 -23.53
C LEU A 34 1.26 0.52 -22.47
N LEU A 35 1.62 -0.73 -22.78
CA LEU A 35 1.55 -1.82 -21.82
C LEU A 35 2.43 -1.57 -20.59
N ASP A 36 3.65 -1.08 -20.81
CA ASP A 36 4.55 -0.73 -19.72
C ASP A 36 3.96 0.36 -18.82
N ALA A 37 3.33 1.36 -19.41
CA ALA A 37 2.67 2.43 -18.67
C ALA A 37 1.51 1.89 -17.82
N ILE A 38 0.73 0.97 -18.36
CA ILE A 38 -0.38 0.33 -17.65
C ILE A 38 0.16 -0.49 -16.47
N GLU A 39 1.17 -1.32 -16.69
CA GLU A 39 1.77 -2.14 -15.64
C GLU A 39 2.34 -1.28 -14.51
N GLU A 40 3.07 -0.23 -14.85
CA GLU A 40 3.62 0.69 -13.86
C GLU A 40 2.52 1.40 -13.08
N GLY A 41 1.46 1.82 -13.78
CA GLY A 41 0.29 2.43 -13.14
C GLY A 41 -0.40 1.48 -12.17
N VAL A 42 -0.56 0.21 -12.54
CA VAL A 42 -1.15 -0.82 -11.69
C VAL A 42 -0.30 -1.02 -10.44
N ARG A 43 1.02 -1.16 -10.59
CA ARG A 43 1.94 -1.31 -9.45
C ARG A 43 1.87 -0.12 -8.49
N LYS A 44 1.85 1.09 -9.03
CA LYS A 44 1.72 2.32 -8.23
C LYS A 44 0.41 2.36 -7.45
N PHE A 45 -0.69 2.01 -8.10
CA PHE A 45 -2.01 1.96 -7.47
C PHE A 45 -2.05 0.93 -6.35
N VAL A 46 -1.53 -0.27 -6.60
CA VAL A 46 -1.48 -1.35 -5.60
C VAL A 46 -0.63 -0.93 -4.41
N ARG A 47 0.57 -0.37 -4.65
CA ARG A 47 1.45 0.13 -3.59
C ARG A 47 0.74 1.14 -2.70
N THR A 48 0.13 2.15 -3.31
CA THR A 48 -0.57 3.21 -2.56
C THR A 48 -1.71 2.64 -1.74
N THR A 49 -2.49 1.74 -2.32
CA THR A 49 -3.61 1.11 -1.61
C THR A 49 -3.12 0.30 -0.41
N LEU A 50 -2.03 -0.48 -0.58
CA LEU A 50 -1.45 -1.24 0.52
C LEU A 50 -0.94 -0.36 1.63
N GLU A 51 -0.23 0.72 1.29
CA GLU A 51 0.30 1.66 2.28
C GLU A 51 -0.81 2.35 3.06
N VAL A 52 -1.87 2.76 2.37
CA VAL A 52 -3.04 3.39 2.99
C VAL A 52 -3.72 2.43 3.97
N HIS A 53 -3.94 1.20 3.55
CA HIS A 53 -4.56 0.18 4.41
C HIS A 53 -3.68 -0.18 5.61
N ALA A 54 -2.39 -0.34 5.40
CA ALA A 54 -1.45 -0.64 6.49
C ALA A 54 -1.42 0.47 7.52
N LYS A 55 -1.46 1.72 7.06
CA LYS A 55 -1.50 2.89 7.95
C LYS A 55 -2.79 2.95 8.75
N ASP A 56 -3.93 2.68 8.12
CA ASP A 56 -5.22 2.64 8.80
C ASP A 56 -5.25 1.55 9.86
N GLU A 57 -4.80 0.35 9.53
CA GLU A 57 -4.70 -0.76 10.49
C GLU A 57 -3.78 -0.41 11.66
N PHE A 58 -2.67 0.26 11.39
CA PHE A 58 -1.73 0.68 12.44
C PHE A 58 -2.37 1.68 13.39
N LEU A 59 -3.09 2.68 12.88
CA LEU A 59 -3.79 3.67 13.71
C LEU A 59 -4.84 3.00 14.62
N ARG A 60 -5.54 2.02 14.11
CA ARG A 60 -6.49 1.23 14.91
C ARG A 60 -5.77 0.38 15.96
N TYR A 61 -4.64 -0.20 15.60
CA TYR A 61 -3.83 -1.02 16.50
C TYR A 61 -3.33 -0.21 17.70
N ILE A 62 -2.78 0.98 17.46
CA ILE A 62 -2.27 1.81 18.56
C ILE A 62 -3.37 2.45 19.40
N GLY A 63 -4.59 2.55 18.88
CA GLY A 63 -5.73 3.11 19.60
C GLY A 63 -5.63 4.60 19.87
N ALA A 64 -4.80 5.32 19.11
CA ALA A 64 -4.61 6.76 19.27
C ALA A 64 -4.25 7.41 17.94
N ARG A 65 -4.56 8.69 17.83
CA ARG A 65 -4.13 9.52 16.69
C ARG A 65 -2.65 9.85 16.80
N PRO A 66 -1.99 10.21 15.69
CA PRO A 66 -0.62 10.69 15.77
C PRO A 66 -0.47 11.81 16.80
N TYR A 67 0.56 11.70 17.65
CA TYR A 67 0.86 12.65 18.73
C TYR A 67 -0.20 12.77 19.84
N GLU A 68 -1.27 11.98 19.79
CA GLU A 68 -2.26 11.93 20.86
C GLU A 68 -1.75 11.04 21.99
N ARG A 69 -1.81 11.55 23.22
CA ARG A 69 -1.46 10.79 24.43
C ARG A 69 -2.73 10.38 25.14
N THR A 70 -3.01 9.09 25.16
CA THR A 70 -4.14 8.53 25.86
C THR A 70 -3.74 7.26 26.60
N GLU A 71 -4.47 6.91 27.64
CA GLU A 71 -4.26 5.65 28.38
C GLU A 71 -4.58 4.42 27.53
N LYS A 72 -5.40 4.60 26.50
CA LYS A 72 -5.80 3.53 25.59
C LYS A 72 -4.74 3.23 24.52
N ARG A 73 -3.74 4.08 24.40
CA ARG A 73 -2.69 3.90 23.41
C ARG A 73 -1.86 2.66 23.71
N LYS A 74 -1.86 1.71 22.79
CA LYS A 74 -1.14 0.44 22.93
C LYS A 74 0.31 0.49 22.53
N ASP A 75 0.66 1.40 21.61
CA ASP A 75 1.99 1.46 21.03
C ASP A 75 2.27 2.86 20.47
N TYR A 76 3.49 3.08 20.02
CA TYR A 76 3.93 4.33 19.40
C TYR A 76 4.58 4.02 18.07
N ARG A 77 4.41 4.93 17.11
CA ARG A 77 5.06 4.81 15.82
C ARG A 77 6.57 4.92 15.99
N ASN A 78 7.30 3.97 15.44
CA ASN A 78 8.77 3.92 15.46
C ASN A 78 9.29 3.71 14.03
N GLY A 79 9.11 4.74 13.19
CA GLY A 79 9.55 4.70 11.81
C GLY A 79 8.69 3.82 10.93
N SER A 80 9.28 3.32 9.87
CA SER A 80 8.62 2.49 8.86
C SER A 80 9.54 1.38 8.38
N LEU A 81 8.94 0.29 7.93
CA LEU A 81 9.63 -0.76 7.21
C LEU A 81 9.32 -0.63 5.73
N HIS A 82 10.31 -0.93 4.88
CA HIS A 82 10.11 -1.00 3.42
C HIS A 82 10.19 -2.45 3.02
N LYS A 83 9.14 -2.96 2.39
CA LYS A 83 9.05 -4.36 2.00
C LYS A 83 8.70 -4.50 0.54
N THR A 84 9.22 -5.57 -0.07
CA THR A 84 8.83 -5.99 -1.41
C THR A 84 7.81 -7.11 -1.28
N LEU A 85 6.66 -6.97 -1.94
CA LEU A 85 5.56 -7.91 -1.84
C LEU A 85 5.22 -8.51 -3.19
N LEU A 86 5.01 -9.83 -3.22
CA LEU A 86 4.46 -10.50 -4.38
C LEU A 86 2.94 -10.43 -4.31
N THR A 87 2.33 -9.83 -5.31
CA THR A 87 0.87 -9.66 -5.38
C THR A 87 0.33 -10.30 -6.65
N PRO A 88 -1.01 -10.47 -6.77
CA PRO A 88 -1.63 -10.92 -8.01
C PRO A 88 -1.31 -10.02 -9.22
N PHE A 89 -0.87 -8.80 -8.96
CA PHE A 89 -0.54 -7.81 -10.00
C PHE A 89 0.96 -7.70 -10.25
N GLY A 90 1.76 -8.61 -9.67
CA GLY A 90 3.20 -8.63 -9.80
C GLY A 90 3.94 -8.24 -8.54
N LEU A 91 5.23 -8.05 -8.67
CA LEU A 91 6.11 -7.68 -7.57
C LEU A 91 6.01 -6.19 -7.30
N ILE A 92 5.62 -5.83 -6.09
CA ILE A 92 5.51 -4.43 -5.66
C ILE A 92 6.67 -4.15 -4.72
N GLU A 93 7.59 -3.30 -5.16
CA GLU A 93 8.77 -2.95 -4.40
C GLU A 93 8.53 -1.74 -3.49
N ASP A 94 9.27 -1.70 -2.41
CA ASP A 94 9.38 -0.53 -1.53
C ASP A 94 8.04 -0.09 -0.93
N VAL A 95 7.24 -1.06 -0.48
CA VAL A 95 5.99 -0.77 0.23
C VAL A 95 6.30 -0.30 1.64
N ASN A 96 5.86 0.90 1.97
CA ASN A 96 6.12 1.54 3.26
C ASN A 96 5.08 1.11 4.30
N ILE A 97 5.52 0.42 5.33
CA ILE A 97 4.65 -0.14 6.37
C ILE A 97 5.01 0.47 7.72
N PRO A 98 4.05 1.06 8.46
CA PRO A 98 4.32 1.62 9.77
C PRO A 98 4.85 0.57 10.74
N ARG A 99 5.78 0.96 11.58
CA ARG A 99 6.36 0.10 12.60
C ARG A 99 6.07 0.67 13.98
N GLY A 100 5.59 -0.19 14.90
CA GLY A 100 5.42 0.19 16.30
C GLY A 100 6.72 0.02 17.09
N ARG A 101 6.89 0.80 18.15
CA ARG A 101 8.05 0.73 19.03
C ARG A 101 8.19 -0.64 19.70
N LYS A 102 7.07 -1.25 20.07
CA LYS A 102 7.05 -2.57 20.72
C LYS A 102 7.31 -3.71 19.74
N GLY A 103 7.21 -3.46 18.45
CA GLY A 103 7.29 -4.49 17.42
C GLY A 103 6.05 -5.37 17.38
N GLY A 104 6.07 -6.37 16.54
CA GLY A 104 4.99 -7.36 16.46
C GLY A 104 3.75 -6.95 15.67
N PHE A 105 3.61 -5.69 15.29
CA PHE A 105 2.50 -5.29 14.43
C PHE A 105 2.73 -5.76 13.00
N VAL A 106 1.79 -6.54 12.48
CA VAL A 106 1.78 -6.98 11.08
C VAL A 106 0.39 -6.66 10.52
N PRO A 107 0.28 -5.78 9.52
CA PRO A 107 -1.02 -5.50 8.90
C PRO A 107 -1.64 -6.76 8.32
N LYS A 108 -2.94 -6.91 8.45
CA LYS A 108 -3.67 -8.06 7.90
C LYS A 108 -3.54 -8.15 6.39
N VAL A 109 -3.44 -7.01 5.71
CA VAL A 109 -3.25 -6.96 4.27
C VAL A 109 -1.93 -7.66 3.87
N ILE A 110 -0.88 -7.51 4.68
CA ILE A 110 0.42 -8.14 4.44
C ILE A 110 0.33 -9.65 4.66
N GLU A 111 -0.37 -10.09 5.68
CA GLU A 111 -0.58 -11.52 5.94
C GLU A 111 -1.33 -12.19 4.78
N ARG A 112 -2.30 -11.51 4.20
CA ARG A 112 -3.02 -12.02 3.03
C ARG A 112 -2.10 -12.23 1.83
N PHE A 113 -1.14 -11.33 1.61
CA PHE A 113 -0.17 -11.49 0.53
C PHE A 113 0.80 -12.62 0.80
N LYS A 114 1.18 -12.87 2.04
CA LYS A 114 2.00 -14.03 2.40
C LYS A 114 1.25 -15.33 2.08
N ALA A 115 -0.03 -15.39 2.41
CA ALA A 115 -0.87 -16.55 2.09
C ALA A 115 -0.98 -16.77 0.57
N PHE A 116 -1.11 -15.70 -0.19
CA PHE A 116 -1.13 -15.72 -1.66
C PHE A 116 0.18 -16.29 -2.23
N LYS A 117 1.32 -15.84 -1.72
CA LYS A 117 2.64 -16.32 -2.13
C LYS A 117 2.78 -17.82 -1.88
N THR A 118 2.35 -18.31 -0.72
CA THR A 118 2.37 -19.73 -0.38
C THR A 118 1.48 -20.52 -1.33
N LYS A 119 0.31 -20.02 -1.63
CA LYS A 119 -0.65 -20.65 -2.54
C LYS A 119 -0.07 -20.79 -3.95
N ILE A 120 0.61 -19.77 -4.46
CA ILE A 120 1.29 -19.82 -5.76
C ILE A 120 2.42 -20.85 -5.73
N ALA A 121 3.25 -20.83 -4.70
CA ALA A 121 4.35 -21.79 -4.56
C ALA A 121 3.89 -23.24 -4.59
N LYS A 122 2.73 -23.52 -4.00
CA LYS A 122 2.15 -24.89 -4.01
C LYS A 122 1.66 -25.32 -5.39
N LYS A 123 1.32 -24.36 -6.26
CA LYS A 123 0.84 -24.65 -7.63
C LYS A 123 1.97 -24.83 -8.64
N LEU A 124 3.14 -24.35 -8.31
CA LEU A 124 4.33 -24.50 -9.13
C LEU A 124 5.02 -25.83 -8.86
#